data_ae42f994dfbfdfd46b17dbaec5dcaccd
#
_entry.id   ae42f994dfbfdfd46b17dbaec5dcaccd
#
_cell.length_a   1.000
_cell.length_b   1.000
_cell.length_c   1.000
_cell.angle_alpha   90.00
_cell.angle_beta   90.00
_cell.angle_gamma   90.00
#
_symmetry.space_group_name_H-M   'P 1'
#
loop_
_entity.id
_entity.type
_entity.pdbx_description
1 polymer ?
#
loop_
_entity_poly.entity_id
_entity_poly.type
_entity_poly.pdbx_seq_one_letter_code
_entity_poly.pdbx_strand_id
1 'polypeptide(L)'
;YKVPNGMSYNSYVILDDKIAVMDTVDANFTHEWLDNIQQILDGRTPDYLIVQHMEPDHAANVANFLKVYPDTTVVSNMKAFNMIQNFFDLDLTGRKIEVKNGGTLSLGYHQLTFVFAPMVHWPEVMVTYDSTDKVLFSADGFGKFGALDVEEDWDCEARRYYIGIVGKYGPQVQKLLKAASTLDIQTICPLHGPILTENLGHYIEKYDIWSSYKVEDEGVVIAYSSVYGNTKKAVEVLAQKLEEKGCPKVSVFDLARDDMSQAISDAFRYSKLVLATTTYNASIYPFMNDFITCLLYTSPSPR
;
A
#
# COMPACT_ATOMS: atom_id res chain seq x y z
N TYR A 1 12.86 -3.48 -0.78
CA TYR A 1 12.74 -2.59 0.38
C TYR A 1 13.36 -3.23 1.60
N LYS A 2 14.05 -2.43 2.41
CA LYS A 2 14.38 -2.84 3.78
C LYS A 2 13.21 -2.44 4.68
N VAL A 3 12.71 -3.39 5.45
CA VAL A 3 11.63 -3.18 6.42
C VAL A 3 12.12 -3.63 7.81
N PRO A 4 13.02 -2.85 8.42
CA PRO A 4 13.69 -3.25 9.67
C PRO A 4 12.69 -3.43 10.82
N ASN A 5 11.56 -2.74 10.76
CA ASN A 5 10.49 -2.78 11.75
C ASN A 5 9.33 -3.71 11.34
N GLY A 6 9.57 -4.59 10.38
CA GLY A 6 8.59 -5.60 9.94
C GLY A 6 7.49 -5.05 9.06
N MET A 7 6.42 -5.84 8.98
CA MET A 7 5.20 -5.56 8.22
C MET A 7 4.02 -6.19 8.94
N SER A 8 2.87 -5.56 8.95
CA SER A 8 1.62 -6.20 9.38
C SER A 8 0.85 -6.72 8.17
N TYR A 9 0.12 -7.81 8.36
CA TYR A 9 -0.82 -8.35 7.38
C TYR A 9 -2.18 -8.42 8.05
N ASN A 10 -3.12 -7.60 7.59
CA ASN A 10 -4.42 -7.48 8.22
C ASN A 10 -5.48 -8.24 7.40
N SER A 11 -6.33 -8.94 8.11
CA SER A 11 -7.58 -9.52 7.62
C SER A 11 -8.66 -9.21 8.62
N TYR A 12 -9.89 -9.02 8.17
CA TYR A 12 -10.97 -8.56 9.04
C TYR A 12 -12.14 -9.52 9.01
N VAL A 13 -12.87 -9.62 10.11
CA VAL A 13 -14.08 -10.45 10.21
C VAL A 13 -15.25 -9.54 10.56
N ILE A 14 -16.32 -9.59 9.77
CA ILE A 14 -17.59 -8.92 10.05
C ILE A 14 -18.55 -9.97 10.56
N LEU A 15 -18.92 -9.85 11.85
CA LEU A 15 -19.88 -10.74 12.51
C LEU A 15 -21.28 -10.16 12.37
N ASP A 16 -22.14 -10.88 11.65
CA ASP A 16 -23.53 -10.50 11.43
C ASP A 16 -24.40 -11.77 11.34
N ASP A 17 -25.63 -11.66 10.81
CA ASP A 17 -26.44 -12.83 10.43
C ASP A 17 -25.66 -13.72 9.48
N LYS A 18 -25.00 -13.12 8.49
CA LYS A 18 -23.98 -13.73 7.64
C LYS A 18 -22.62 -13.18 7.96
N ILE A 19 -21.64 -14.06 8.07
CA ILE A 19 -20.27 -13.70 8.40
C ILE A 19 -19.45 -13.53 7.15
N ALA A 20 -18.72 -12.42 7.07
CA ALA A 20 -17.75 -12.17 6.00
C ALA A 20 -16.31 -12.07 6.56
N VAL A 21 -15.38 -12.75 5.91
CA VAL A 21 -13.94 -12.56 6.11
C VAL A 21 -13.40 -11.73 4.95
N MET A 22 -12.65 -10.66 5.28
CA MET A 22 -12.09 -9.71 4.33
C MET A 22 -10.63 -10.03 4.11
N ASP A 23 -10.29 -10.47 2.89
CA ASP A 23 -8.96 -10.88 2.45
C ASP A 23 -8.33 -11.98 3.33
N THR A 24 -7.15 -12.42 2.94
CA THR A 24 -6.33 -13.36 3.71
C THR A 24 -5.00 -12.72 4.06
N VAL A 25 -4.01 -13.49 4.47
CA VAL A 25 -2.68 -13.01 4.83
C VAL A 25 -1.59 -13.79 4.12
N ASP A 26 -0.33 -13.39 4.28
CA ASP A 26 0.85 -14.08 3.75
C ASP A 26 0.91 -15.56 4.19
N ALA A 27 1.41 -16.41 3.31
CA ALA A 27 1.46 -17.87 3.49
C ALA A 27 2.24 -18.30 4.75
N ASN A 28 3.21 -17.52 5.21
CA ASN A 28 3.97 -17.83 6.41
C ASN A 28 3.13 -17.75 7.69
N PHE A 29 2.00 -17.07 7.67
CA PHE A 29 1.11 -16.87 8.81
C PHE A 29 -0.19 -17.67 8.72
N THR A 30 -0.28 -18.65 7.82
CA THR A 30 -1.49 -19.45 7.55
C THR A 30 -2.12 -20.00 8.82
N HIS A 31 -1.34 -20.68 9.67
CA HIS A 31 -1.88 -21.34 10.88
C HIS A 31 -2.37 -20.33 11.90
N GLU A 32 -1.56 -19.33 12.22
CA GLU A 32 -1.91 -18.27 13.15
C GLU A 32 -3.18 -17.53 12.73
N TRP A 33 -3.28 -17.18 11.44
CA TRP A 33 -4.45 -16.50 10.89
C TRP A 33 -5.72 -17.36 10.97
N LEU A 34 -5.64 -18.65 10.60
CA LEU A 34 -6.79 -19.56 10.70
C LEU A 34 -7.22 -19.79 12.16
N ASP A 35 -6.27 -19.92 13.09
CA ASP A 35 -6.55 -20.06 14.51
C ASP A 35 -7.25 -18.80 15.07
N ASN A 36 -6.79 -17.61 14.68
CA ASN A 36 -7.41 -16.34 15.06
C ASN A 36 -8.85 -16.24 14.53
N ILE A 37 -9.07 -16.61 13.26
CA ILE A 37 -10.43 -16.64 12.68
C ILE A 37 -11.32 -17.61 13.44
N GLN A 38 -10.83 -18.83 13.71
CA GLN A 38 -11.60 -19.85 14.44
C GLN A 38 -12.02 -19.36 15.85
N GLN A 39 -11.12 -18.65 16.54
CA GLN A 39 -11.43 -18.07 17.84
C GLN A 39 -12.52 -17.00 17.75
N ILE A 40 -12.45 -16.10 16.76
CA ILE A 40 -13.42 -15.04 16.53
C ILE A 40 -14.80 -15.62 16.16
N LEU A 41 -14.82 -16.67 15.35
CA LEU A 41 -16.06 -17.31 14.90
C LEU A 41 -16.81 -18.03 16.01
N ASP A 42 -16.15 -18.45 17.08
CA ASP A 42 -16.74 -19.14 18.25
C ASP A 42 -17.72 -20.26 17.84
N GLY A 43 -17.26 -21.13 16.96
CA GLY A 43 -18.02 -22.29 16.46
C GLY A 43 -18.98 -21.98 15.29
N ARG A 44 -19.11 -20.73 14.86
CA ARG A 44 -19.83 -20.35 13.64
C ARG A 44 -18.93 -20.61 12.41
N THR A 45 -19.56 -20.62 11.23
CA THR A 45 -18.84 -20.74 9.95
C THR A 45 -19.02 -19.46 9.12
N PRO A 46 -17.97 -19.02 8.37
CA PRO A 46 -18.08 -17.83 7.51
C PRO A 46 -18.92 -18.17 6.27
N ASP A 47 -19.85 -17.28 5.93
CA ASP A 47 -20.64 -17.36 4.69
C ASP A 47 -19.83 -16.88 3.49
N TYR A 48 -19.00 -15.85 3.71
CA TYR A 48 -18.28 -15.18 2.62
C TYR A 48 -16.78 -15.03 2.92
N LEU A 49 -15.97 -15.23 1.89
CA LEU A 49 -14.61 -14.73 1.81
C LEU A 49 -14.60 -13.64 0.72
N ILE A 50 -14.41 -12.40 1.13
CA ILE A 50 -14.33 -11.24 0.22
C ILE A 50 -12.87 -11.01 -0.12
N VAL A 51 -12.51 -11.18 -1.40
CA VAL A 51 -11.14 -10.99 -1.88
C VAL A 51 -11.07 -9.68 -2.63
N GLN A 52 -10.44 -8.67 -2.02
CA GLN A 52 -10.28 -7.33 -2.58
C GLN A 52 -9.01 -7.21 -3.43
N HIS A 53 -7.95 -7.97 -3.05
CA HIS A 53 -6.63 -7.91 -3.68
C HIS A 53 -6.00 -9.29 -3.78
N MET A 54 -5.29 -9.52 -4.89
CA MET A 54 -4.74 -10.84 -5.25
C MET A 54 -3.22 -10.92 -5.08
N GLU A 55 -2.57 -9.92 -4.50
CA GLU A 55 -1.16 -10.03 -4.13
C GLU A 55 -1.00 -11.17 -3.12
N PRO A 56 0.10 -11.97 -3.20
CA PRO A 56 0.24 -13.17 -2.38
C PRO A 56 0.13 -12.97 -0.87
N ASP A 57 0.53 -11.80 -0.36
CA ASP A 57 0.42 -11.47 1.06
C ASP A 57 -1.01 -11.17 1.55
N HIS A 58 -1.98 -11.12 0.62
CA HIS A 58 -3.41 -10.98 0.91
C HIS A 58 -4.25 -12.12 0.35
N ALA A 59 -3.71 -12.91 -0.58
CA ALA A 59 -4.48 -13.96 -1.27
C ALA A 59 -3.90 -15.37 -1.11
N ALA A 60 -2.69 -15.56 -0.57
CA ALA A 60 -2.03 -16.86 -0.50
C ALA A 60 -2.87 -17.93 0.22
N ASN A 61 -3.73 -17.53 1.13
CA ASN A 61 -4.52 -18.46 1.94
C ASN A 61 -5.94 -18.71 1.43
N VAL A 62 -6.34 -18.19 0.27
CA VAL A 62 -7.68 -18.46 -0.30
C VAL A 62 -7.96 -19.95 -0.39
N ALA A 63 -7.04 -20.74 -0.95
CA ALA A 63 -7.20 -22.18 -1.05
C ALA A 63 -7.21 -22.89 0.30
N ASN A 64 -6.37 -22.46 1.25
CA ASN A 64 -6.30 -23.03 2.59
C ASN A 64 -7.58 -22.74 3.40
N PHE A 65 -8.09 -21.51 3.29
CA PHE A 65 -9.34 -21.11 3.92
C PHE A 65 -10.52 -21.97 3.44
N LEU A 66 -10.66 -22.16 2.13
CA LEU A 66 -11.73 -22.98 1.54
C LEU A 66 -11.61 -24.47 1.83
N LYS A 67 -10.44 -24.97 2.23
CA LYS A 67 -10.30 -26.35 2.77
C LYS A 67 -10.86 -26.46 4.18
N VAL A 68 -10.69 -25.43 5.01
CA VAL A 68 -11.20 -25.39 6.39
C VAL A 68 -12.71 -25.09 6.40
N TYR A 69 -13.14 -24.18 5.53
CA TYR A 69 -14.54 -23.71 5.42
C TYR A 69 -15.07 -24.00 4.00
N PRO A 70 -15.41 -25.25 3.67
CA PRO A 70 -15.74 -25.66 2.30
C PRO A 70 -17.03 -25.08 1.76
N ASP A 71 -17.95 -24.63 2.64
CA ASP A 71 -19.24 -24.05 2.24
C ASP A 71 -19.19 -22.55 2.02
N THR A 72 -18.04 -21.91 2.29
CA THR A 72 -17.86 -20.47 2.11
C THR A 72 -17.94 -20.08 0.63
N THR A 73 -18.67 -19.02 0.34
CA THR A 73 -18.77 -18.41 -0.98
C THR A 73 -17.70 -17.32 -1.13
N VAL A 74 -16.90 -17.38 -2.19
CA VAL A 74 -15.93 -16.34 -2.52
C VAL A 74 -16.64 -15.18 -3.23
N VAL A 75 -16.39 -13.96 -2.77
CA VAL A 75 -16.96 -12.72 -3.34
C VAL A 75 -15.82 -11.88 -3.88
N SER A 76 -15.83 -11.59 -5.17
CA SER A 76 -14.84 -10.73 -5.81
C SER A 76 -15.30 -10.28 -7.19
N ASN A 77 -14.44 -9.55 -7.92
CA ASN A 77 -14.71 -9.21 -9.32
C ASN A 77 -14.14 -10.25 -10.28
N MET A 78 -14.52 -10.15 -11.56
CA MET A 78 -14.12 -11.09 -12.61
C MET A 78 -12.60 -11.22 -12.76
N LYS A 79 -11.83 -10.12 -12.64
CA LYS A 79 -10.38 -10.17 -12.80
C LYS A 79 -9.73 -10.96 -11.68
N ALA A 80 -10.16 -10.74 -10.43
CA ALA A 80 -9.70 -11.50 -9.28
C ALA A 80 -10.05 -12.99 -9.42
N PHE A 81 -11.25 -13.34 -9.89
CA PHE A 81 -11.60 -14.74 -10.14
C PHE A 81 -10.70 -15.42 -11.19
N ASN A 82 -10.33 -14.69 -12.25
CA ASN A 82 -9.37 -15.20 -13.23
C ASN A 82 -7.98 -15.43 -12.59
N MET A 83 -7.56 -14.55 -11.68
CA MET A 83 -6.29 -14.70 -10.96
C MET A 83 -6.36 -15.85 -9.95
N ILE A 84 -7.46 -16.00 -9.20
CA ILE A 84 -7.69 -17.13 -8.30
C ILE A 84 -7.56 -18.46 -9.07
N GLN A 85 -8.19 -18.55 -10.24
CA GLN A 85 -8.11 -19.75 -11.09
C GLN A 85 -6.66 -20.02 -11.53
N ASN A 86 -5.91 -18.98 -11.91
CA ASN A 86 -4.53 -19.12 -12.35
C ASN A 86 -3.56 -19.47 -11.21
N PHE A 87 -3.80 -18.96 -10.00
CA PHE A 87 -2.89 -19.16 -8.87
C PHE A 87 -3.14 -20.47 -8.13
N PHE A 88 -4.40 -20.91 -8.03
CA PHE A 88 -4.78 -22.00 -7.12
C PHE A 88 -5.45 -23.20 -7.80
N ASP A 89 -5.81 -23.11 -9.09
CA ASP A 89 -6.56 -24.15 -9.81
C ASP A 89 -7.79 -24.65 -9.02
N LEU A 90 -8.57 -23.68 -8.47
CA LEU A 90 -9.73 -23.95 -7.62
C LEU A 90 -11.01 -24.03 -8.44
N ASP A 91 -11.81 -25.09 -8.24
CA ASP A 91 -13.20 -25.11 -8.70
C ASP A 91 -14.11 -24.34 -7.73
N LEU A 92 -14.55 -23.16 -8.17
CA LEU A 92 -15.49 -22.31 -7.45
C LEU A 92 -16.91 -22.40 -8.02
N THR A 93 -17.25 -23.45 -8.79
CA THR A 93 -18.58 -23.66 -9.35
C THR A 93 -19.61 -23.70 -8.22
N GLY A 94 -20.60 -22.80 -8.28
CA GLY A 94 -21.63 -22.66 -7.25
C GLY A 94 -21.21 -21.98 -5.95
N ARG A 95 -19.92 -21.59 -5.81
CA ARG A 95 -19.36 -20.96 -4.61
C ARG A 95 -18.67 -19.62 -4.89
N LYS A 96 -19.16 -18.87 -5.87
CA LYS A 96 -18.64 -17.53 -6.18
C LYS A 96 -19.78 -16.54 -6.42
N ILE A 97 -19.58 -15.32 -5.95
CA ILE A 97 -20.39 -14.15 -6.26
C ILE A 97 -19.49 -13.14 -6.98
N GLU A 98 -19.77 -12.91 -8.25
CA GLU A 98 -19.10 -11.87 -9.02
C GLU A 98 -19.80 -10.53 -8.77
N VAL A 99 -19.06 -9.58 -8.21
CA VAL A 99 -19.55 -8.24 -7.97
C VAL A 99 -19.17 -7.28 -9.11
N LYS A 100 -19.96 -6.23 -9.25
CA LYS A 100 -19.72 -5.13 -10.17
C LYS A 100 -19.35 -3.87 -9.38
N ASN A 101 -18.76 -2.89 -10.07
CA ASN A 101 -18.50 -1.60 -9.46
C ASN A 101 -19.81 -0.95 -8.98
N GLY A 102 -19.88 -0.56 -7.70
CA GLY A 102 -21.10 -0.08 -7.05
C GLY A 102 -22.10 -1.18 -6.68
N GLY A 103 -21.75 -2.47 -6.89
CA GLY A 103 -22.55 -3.60 -6.43
C GLY A 103 -22.58 -3.71 -4.91
N THR A 104 -23.64 -4.31 -4.35
CA THR A 104 -23.84 -4.41 -2.91
C THR A 104 -24.01 -5.86 -2.46
N LEU A 105 -23.70 -6.12 -1.19
CA LEU A 105 -23.91 -7.40 -0.50
C LEU A 105 -24.45 -7.11 0.90
N SER A 106 -25.60 -7.68 1.24
CA SER A 106 -26.14 -7.63 2.61
C SER A 106 -25.65 -8.80 3.44
N LEU A 107 -25.19 -8.52 4.65
CA LEU A 107 -24.87 -9.54 5.65
C LEU A 107 -25.98 -9.74 6.69
N GLY A 108 -27.06 -8.94 6.60
CA GLY A 108 -28.14 -8.81 7.55
C GLY A 108 -28.24 -7.35 7.98
N TYR A 109 -27.56 -6.98 9.03
CA TYR A 109 -27.45 -5.59 9.52
C TYR A 109 -26.47 -4.78 8.68
N HIS A 110 -25.28 -5.31 8.38
CA HIS A 110 -24.24 -4.63 7.58
C HIS A 110 -24.56 -4.68 6.09
N GLN A 111 -24.28 -3.55 5.41
CA GLN A 111 -24.49 -3.38 3.97
C GLN A 111 -23.17 -2.98 3.31
N LEU A 112 -22.61 -3.91 2.58
CA LEU A 112 -21.34 -3.73 1.89
C LEU A 112 -21.57 -3.19 0.47
N THR A 113 -20.75 -2.23 0.05
CA THR A 113 -20.70 -1.69 -1.31
C THR A 113 -19.29 -1.82 -1.86
N PHE A 114 -19.14 -2.38 -3.05
CA PHE A 114 -17.85 -2.62 -3.69
C PHE A 114 -17.50 -1.51 -4.67
N VAL A 115 -16.34 -0.89 -4.49
CA VAL A 115 -15.83 0.17 -5.37
C VAL A 115 -14.54 -0.31 -6.03
N PHE A 116 -14.53 -0.36 -7.36
CA PHE A 116 -13.35 -0.81 -8.08
C PHE A 116 -12.26 0.26 -8.10
N ALA A 117 -11.05 -0.16 -7.78
CA ALA A 117 -9.84 0.66 -7.70
C ALA A 117 -8.73 0.12 -8.62
N PRO A 118 -8.99 -0.06 -9.94
CA PRO A 118 -8.02 -0.70 -10.83
C PRO A 118 -6.71 0.09 -10.87
N MET A 119 -5.59 -0.65 -10.77
CA MET A 119 -4.23 -0.12 -10.69
C MET A 119 -3.91 0.65 -9.40
N VAL A 120 -4.70 0.44 -8.35
CA VAL A 120 -4.38 0.94 -7.00
C VAL A 120 -4.22 -0.28 -6.05
N HIS A 121 -3.12 -1.15 -6.17
CA HIS A 121 -2.09 -0.94 -7.23
C HIS A 121 -2.16 -2.00 -8.35
N TRP A 122 -2.92 -3.08 -8.24
CA TRP A 122 -3.12 -4.10 -9.27
C TRP A 122 -4.45 -3.91 -10.03
N PRO A 123 -4.60 -4.56 -11.22
CA PRO A 123 -5.74 -4.29 -12.10
C PRO A 123 -7.09 -4.78 -11.56
N GLU A 124 -7.11 -5.69 -10.61
CA GLU A 124 -8.31 -6.29 -10.02
C GLU A 124 -8.73 -5.63 -8.71
N VAL A 125 -7.91 -4.76 -8.13
CA VAL A 125 -8.16 -4.19 -6.79
C VAL A 125 -9.55 -3.56 -6.71
N MET A 126 -10.23 -3.86 -5.63
CA MET A 126 -11.44 -3.18 -5.19
C MET A 126 -11.33 -2.84 -3.71
N VAL A 127 -12.07 -1.85 -3.28
CA VAL A 127 -12.27 -1.52 -1.86
C VAL A 127 -13.73 -1.76 -1.50
N THR A 128 -14.00 -2.02 -0.22
CA THR A 128 -15.34 -2.32 0.26
C THR A 128 -15.75 -1.30 1.31
N TYR A 129 -16.91 -0.68 1.13
CA TYR A 129 -17.47 0.24 2.09
C TYR A 129 -18.67 -0.40 2.81
N ASP A 130 -18.61 -0.50 4.13
CA ASP A 130 -19.75 -0.81 4.98
C ASP A 130 -20.46 0.49 5.36
N SER A 131 -21.66 0.66 4.85
CA SER A 131 -22.47 1.86 5.09
C SER A 131 -23.10 1.89 6.48
N THR A 132 -23.15 0.77 7.17
CA THR A 132 -23.76 0.65 8.50
C THR A 132 -22.84 1.22 9.57
N ASP A 133 -21.61 0.72 9.64
CA ASP A 133 -20.60 1.16 10.60
C ASP A 133 -19.66 2.23 10.01
N LYS A 134 -19.89 2.62 8.74
CA LYS A 134 -19.10 3.65 8.02
C LYS A 134 -17.63 3.30 7.92
N VAL A 135 -17.33 2.03 7.69
CA VAL A 135 -15.99 1.46 7.59
C VAL A 135 -15.59 1.31 6.12
N LEU A 136 -14.42 1.80 5.77
CA LEU A 136 -13.78 1.54 4.50
C LEU A 136 -12.69 0.47 4.66
N PHE A 137 -12.90 -0.71 4.10
CA PHE A 137 -11.85 -1.72 3.90
C PHE A 137 -11.10 -1.33 2.61
N SER A 138 -9.91 -0.77 2.77
CA SER A 138 -9.25 0.01 1.71
C SER A 138 -8.23 -0.76 0.89
N ALA A 139 -8.19 -2.10 1.01
CA ALA A 139 -7.10 -2.91 0.48
C ALA A 139 -5.75 -2.32 0.94
N ASP A 140 -4.76 -2.16 0.05
CA ASP A 140 -3.48 -1.55 0.39
C ASP A 140 -3.54 -0.02 0.58
N GLY A 141 -4.65 0.58 0.21
CA GLY A 141 -4.86 2.02 0.40
C GLY A 141 -4.73 2.41 1.87
N PHE A 142 -3.96 3.47 2.14
CA PHE A 142 -3.64 3.98 3.49
C PHE A 142 -2.76 3.04 4.33
N GLY A 143 -2.20 2.00 3.72
CA GLY A 143 -1.23 1.11 4.35
C GLY A 143 0.14 1.74 4.57
N LYS A 144 0.94 1.13 5.43
CA LYS A 144 2.32 1.54 5.71
C LYS A 144 3.21 0.33 6.00
N PHE A 145 4.53 0.50 5.86
CA PHE A 145 5.49 -0.44 6.45
C PHE A 145 5.48 -0.36 7.98
N GLY A 146 6.00 -1.40 8.62
CA GLY A 146 6.14 -1.53 10.06
C GLY A 146 5.10 -2.46 10.69
N ALA A 147 5.52 -3.21 11.71
CA ALA A 147 4.65 -4.02 12.55
C ALA A 147 3.77 -3.12 13.45
N LEU A 148 2.65 -3.65 13.96
CA LEU A 148 1.70 -2.86 14.76
C LEU A 148 2.19 -2.53 16.15
N ASP A 149 3.18 -3.25 16.66
CA ASP A 149 3.80 -3.06 17.98
C ASP A 149 5.03 -2.14 17.95
N VAL A 150 5.34 -1.54 16.79
CA VAL A 150 6.44 -0.59 16.63
C VAL A 150 5.89 0.82 16.47
N GLU A 151 6.37 1.73 17.31
CA GLU A 151 6.02 3.15 17.21
C GLU A 151 6.84 3.81 16.09
N GLU A 152 6.16 4.23 15.03
CA GLU A 152 6.73 4.86 13.85
C GLU A 152 5.87 6.03 13.36
N ASP A 153 6.51 7.01 12.73
CA ASP A 153 5.79 8.05 12.01
C ASP A 153 5.04 7.46 10.80
N TRP A 154 3.71 7.56 10.83
CA TRP A 154 2.87 7.05 9.75
C TRP A 154 3.22 7.71 8.41
N ASP A 155 3.41 9.03 8.36
CA ASP A 155 3.66 9.79 7.12
C ASP A 155 4.89 9.28 6.38
N CYS A 156 5.98 8.99 7.11
CA CYS A 156 7.23 8.54 6.51
C CYS A 156 7.10 7.15 5.89
N GLU A 157 6.56 6.19 6.63
CA GLU A 157 6.48 4.81 6.19
C GLU A 157 5.33 4.58 5.20
N ALA A 158 4.22 5.29 5.34
CA ALA A 158 3.13 5.27 4.38
C ALA A 158 3.51 5.92 3.04
N ARG A 159 4.27 7.05 3.06
CA ARG A 159 4.79 7.65 1.83
C ARG A 159 5.74 6.70 1.11
N ARG A 160 6.66 6.07 1.83
CA ARG A 160 7.63 5.12 1.28
C ARG A 160 6.92 3.92 0.67
N TYR A 161 5.89 3.39 1.35
CA TYR A 161 5.02 2.32 0.86
C TYR A 161 4.25 2.78 -0.40
N TYR A 162 3.53 3.89 -0.33
CA TYR A 162 2.75 4.46 -1.42
C TYR A 162 3.58 4.66 -2.70
N ILE A 163 4.72 5.34 -2.59
CA ILE A 163 5.58 5.65 -3.74
C ILE A 163 6.09 4.36 -4.39
N GLY A 164 6.42 3.36 -3.57
CA GLY A 164 6.96 2.08 -4.03
C GLY A 164 5.98 1.26 -4.87
N ILE A 165 4.69 1.28 -4.54
CA ILE A 165 3.69 0.41 -5.17
C ILE A 165 2.69 1.15 -6.06
N VAL A 166 2.34 2.38 -5.72
CA VAL A 166 1.25 3.15 -6.39
C VAL A 166 1.75 4.41 -7.08
N GLY A 167 2.94 4.90 -6.79
CA GLY A 167 3.43 6.21 -7.21
C GLY A 167 3.16 6.58 -8.67
N LYS A 168 3.27 5.63 -9.59
CA LYS A 168 2.97 5.80 -11.02
C LYS A 168 1.48 6.05 -11.31
N TYR A 169 0.59 5.56 -10.45
CA TYR A 169 -0.86 5.50 -10.70
C TYR A 169 -1.65 6.59 -9.96
N GLY A 170 -1.01 7.73 -9.70
CA GLY A 170 -1.65 8.89 -9.06
C GLY A 170 -3.02 9.26 -9.63
N PRO A 171 -3.23 9.34 -10.96
CA PRO A 171 -4.55 9.62 -11.54
C PRO A 171 -5.64 8.59 -11.17
N GLN A 172 -5.27 7.32 -10.96
CA GLN A 172 -6.19 6.28 -10.50
C GLN A 172 -6.55 6.47 -9.02
N VAL A 173 -5.57 6.82 -8.19
CA VAL A 173 -5.80 7.18 -6.78
C VAL A 173 -6.70 8.40 -6.66
N GLN A 174 -6.48 9.45 -7.47
CA GLN A 174 -7.35 10.63 -7.50
C GLN A 174 -8.82 10.28 -7.85
N LYS A 175 -9.05 9.33 -8.77
CA LYS A 175 -10.39 8.83 -9.07
C LYS A 175 -11.02 8.11 -7.87
N LEU A 176 -10.23 7.28 -7.17
CA LEU A 176 -10.68 6.59 -5.96
C LEU A 176 -11.02 7.57 -4.85
N LEU A 177 -10.15 8.55 -4.57
CA LEU A 177 -10.40 9.60 -3.58
C LEU A 177 -11.68 10.39 -3.89
N LYS A 178 -11.90 10.71 -5.18
CA LYS A 178 -13.13 11.38 -5.61
C LYS A 178 -14.37 10.50 -5.39
N ALA A 179 -14.30 9.20 -5.65
CA ALA A 179 -15.40 8.29 -5.35
C ALA A 179 -15.65 8.17 -3.84
N ALA A 180 -14.60 8.04 -3.05
CA ALA A 180 -14.67 7.94 -1.60
C ALA A 180 -15.19 9.24 -0.94
N SER A 181 -14.97 10.41 -1.53
CA SER A 181 -15.44 11.70 -0.97
C SER A 181 -16.96 11.83 -0.89
N THR A 182 -17.71 10.96 -1.54
CA THR A 182 -19.18 10.89 -1.45
C THR A 182 -19.68 9.98 -0.33
N LEU A 183 -18.76 9.27 0.35
CA LEU A 183 -19.07 8.32 1.41
C LEU A 183 -18.80 8.97 2.78
N ASP A 184 -19.61 8.62 3.77
CA ASP A 184 -19.41 9.03 5.17
C ASP A 184 -18.48 8.01 5.86
N ILE A 185 -17.17 8.15 5.64
CA ILE A 185 -16.17 7.23 6.19
C ILE A 185 -15.73 7.72 7.57
N GLN A 186 -15.83 6.85 8.57
CA GLN A 186 -15.41 7.13 9.95
C GLN A 186 -14.27 6.22 10.41
N THR A 187 -14.03 5.12 9.70
CA THR A 187 -12.93 4.18 9.97
C THR A 187 -12.35 3.69 8.65
N ILE A 188 -11.03 3.61 8.57
CA ILE A 188 -10.31 2.99 7.44
C ILE A 188 -9.55 1.77 7.95
N CYS A 189 -9.78 0.63 7.31
CA CYS A 189 -9.18 -0.67 7.62
C CYS A 189 -8.26 -1.09 6.46
N PRO A 190 -6.96 -0.74 6.49
CA PRO A 190 -5.99 -1.11 5.46
C PRO A 190 -5.48 -2.54 5.66
N LEU A 191 -4.96 -3.15 4.61
CA LEU A 191 -4.34 -4.48 4.68
C LEU A 191 -2.95 -4.47 5.35
N HIS A 192 -2.33 -3.29 5.50
CA HIS A 192 -1.09 -3.06 6.24
C HIS A 192 -1.21 -1.86 7.16
N GLY A 193 -0.58 -1.92 8.33
CA GLY A 193 -0.56 -0.82 9.30
C GLY A 193 -1.81 -0.79 10.20
N PRO A 194 -1.98 0.28 10.98
CA PRO A 194 -3.05 0.38 11.97
C PRO A 194 -4.41 0.68 11.33
N ILE A 195 -5.48 0.32 12.02
CA ILE A 195 -6.83 0.83 11.73
C ILE A 195 -6.84 2.33 12.04
N LEU A 196 -7.37 3.13 11.11
CA LEU A 196 -7.41 4.58 11.22
C LEU A 196 -8.83 5.02 11.61
N THR A 197 -8.98 5.60 12.80
CA THR A 197 -10.28 6.02 13.36
C THR A 197 -10.35 7.51 13.68
N GLU A 198 -9.18 8.17 13.74
CA GLU A 198 -9.07 9.58 14.10
C GLU A 198 -8.33 10.36 13.01
N ASN A 199 -8.63 11.64 12.89
CA ASN A 199 -7.94 12.56 11.97
C ASN A 199 -7.86 12.05 10.51
N LEU A 200 -8.91 11.40 10.02
CA LEU A 200 -8.93 10.81 8.67
C LEU A 200 -8.62 11.83 7.57
N GLY A 201 -8.95 13.10 7.79
CA GLY A 201 -8.63 14.20 6.89
C GLY A 201 -7.13 14.32 6.59
N HIS A 202 -6.26 14.07 7.57
CA HIS A 202 -4.81 14.08 7.40
C HIS A 202 -4.35 13.00 6.41
N TYR A 203 -4.81 11.77 6.56
CA TYR A 203 -4.43 10.67 5.68
C TYR A 203 -4.93 10.87 4.25
N ILE A 204 -6.15 11.39 4.10
CA ILE A 204 -6.74 11.72 2.80
C ILE A 204 -5.96 12.85 2.13
N GLU A 205 -5.58 13.89 2.88
CA GLU A 205 -4.76 15.00 2.38
C GLU A 205 -3.38 14.52 1.89
N LYS A 206 -2.71 13.63 2.66
CA LYS A 206 -1.43 13.05 2.23
C LYS A 206 -1.59 12.27 0.92
N TYR A 207 -2.61 11.45 0.79
CA TYR A 207 -2.90 10.73 -0.43
C TYR A 207 -3.24 11.67 -1.61
N ASP A 208 -3.93 12.80 -1.36
CA ASP A 208 -4.16 13.82 -2.40
C ASP A 208 -2.85 14.47 -2.85
N ILE A 209 -1.98 14.86 -1.93
CA ILE A 209 -0.66 15.45 -2.22
C ILE A 209 0.17 14.47 -3.05
N TRP A 210 0.33 13.22 -2.61
CA TRP A 210 1.16 12.23 -3.27
C TRP A 210 0.62 11.86 -4.66
N SER A 211 -0.69 11.64 -4.78
CA SER A 211 -1.31 11.19 -6.03
C SER A 211 -1.50 12.33 -7.06
N SER A 212 -1.51 13.56 -6.63
CA SER A 212 -1.49 14.74 -7.52
C SER A 212 -0.06 15.22 -7.83
N TYR A 213 0.96 14.54 -7.30
CA TYR A 213 2.37 14.89 -7.47
C TYR A 213 2.72 16.31 -7.01
N LYS A 214 2.02 16.80 -6.02
CA LYS A 214 2.35 18.07 -5.36
C LYS A 214 3.61 17.91 -4.51
N VAL A 215 4.31 19.02 -4.28
CA VAL A 215 5.38 19.09 -3.29
C VAL A 215 4.75 19.01 -1.91
N GLU A 216 5.23 18.08 -1.07
CA GLU A 216 4.74 17.94 0.29
C GLU A 216 5.42 18.96 1.22
N ASP A 217 6.75 19.06 1.14
CA ASP A 217 7.55 19.96 1.95
C ASP A 217 8.63 20.67 1.13
N GLU A 218 8.99 21.89 1.53
CA GLU A 218 10.12 22.60 0.95
C GLU A 218 11.44 22.02 1.47
N GLY A 219 12.34 21.69 0.55
CA GLY A 219 13.65 21.14 0.89
C GLY A 219 14.45 20.72 -0.33
N VAL A 220 15.61 20.16 -0.06
CA VAL A 220 16.53 19.64 -1.08
C VAL A 220 16.96 18.24 -0.69
N VAL A 221 16.80 17.29 -1.63
CA VAL A 221 17.40 15.97 -1.52
C VAL A 221 18.70 15.95 -2.32
N ILE A 222 19.76 15.46 -1.73
CA ILE A 222 21.05 15.20 -2.41
C ILE A 222 21.29 13.70 -2.40
N ALA A 223 21.08 13.04 -3.54
CA ALA A 223 21.40 11.65 -3.74
C ALA A 223 22.76 11.53 -4.41
N TYR A 224 23.69 10.78 -3.79
CA TYR A 224 25.02 10.67 -4.33
C TYR A 224 25.60 9.25 -4.29
N SER A 225 26.63 9.03 -5.11
CA SER A 225 27.53 7.90 -4.98
C SER A 225 28.98 8.36 -5.16
N SER A 226 29.88 7.81 -4.35
CA SER A 226 31.28 8.21 -4.32
C SER A 226 32.18 7.00 -4.14
N VAL A 227 33.22 6.87 -5.00
CA VAL A 227 34.22 5.78 -4.93
C VAL A 227 35.37 6.15 -3.99
N TYR A 228 36.00 7.30 -4.21
CA TYR A 228 37.20 7.73 -3.47
C TYR A 228 36.91 8.85 -2.44
N GLY A 229 35.65 9.19 -2.21
CA GLY A 229 35.25 10.23 -1.24
C GLY A 229 35.25 11.65 -1.79
N ASN A 230 35.69 11.91 -3.02
CA ASN A 230 35.74 13.28 -3.54
C ASN A 230 34.32 13.83 -3.81
N THR A 231 33.44 13.06 -4.42
CA THR A 231 32.03 13.43 -4.62
C THR A 231 31.34 13.61 -3.26
N LYS A 232 31.59 12.72 -2.27
CA LYS A 232 31.08 12.88 -0.91
C LYS A 232 31.47 14.22 -0.31
N LYS A 233 32.74 14.61 -0.35
CA LYS A 233 33.22 15.92 0.15
C LYS A 233 32.53 17.10 -0.54
N ALA A 234 32.33 17.02 -1.87
CA ALA A 234 31.62 18.07 -2.60
C ALA A 234 30.15 18.19 -2.15
N VAL A 235 29.48 17.04 -1.90
CA VAL A 235 28.11 16.98 -1.40
C VAL A 235 28.00 17.55 0.03
N GLU A 236 28.95 17.22 0.91
CA GLU A 236 29.02 17.76 2.27
C GLU A 236 29.13 19.31 2.26
N VAL A 237 30.00 19.85 1.42
CA VAL A 237 30.13 21.31 1.25
C VAL A 237 28.85 21.92 0.67
N LEU A 238 28.19 21.26 -0.28
CA LEU A 238 26.92 21.75 -0.84
C LEU A 238 25.82 21.76 0.22
N ALA A 239 25.67 20.68 0.99
CA ALA A 239 24.68 20.55 2.05
C ALA A 239 24.85 21.69 3.08
N GLN A 240 26.09 21.90 3.57
CA GLN A 240 26.40 22.99 4.49
C GLN A 240 26.03 24.35 3.90
N LYS A 241 26.35 24.61 2.64
CA LYS A 241 26.02 25.89 2.00
C LYS A 241 24.52 26.10 1.81
N LEU A 242 23.75 25.06 1.60
CA LEU A 242 22.29 25.14 1.52
C LEU A 242 21.70 25.48 2.89
N GLU A 243 22.18 24.85 3.96
CA GLU A 243 21.79 25.14 5.33
C GLU A 243 22.13 26.58 5.74
N GLU A 244 23.36 27.01 5.46
CA GLU A 244 23.83 28.41 5.69
C GLU A 244 22.98 29.46 4.95
N LYS A 245 22.37 29.07 3.80
CA LYS A 245 21.47 29.93 3.04
C LYS A 245 20.00 29.83 3.49
N GLY A 246 19.72 29.08 4.56
CA GLY A 246 18.38 28.97 5.13
C GLY A 246 17.48 27.94 4.41
N CYS A 247 18.04 26.93 3.73
CA CYS A 247 17.24 25.84 3.21
C CYS A 247 16.53 25.12 4.38
N PRO A 248 15.19 24.99 4.36
CA PRO A 248 14.46 24.47 5.53
C PRO A 248 14.77 23.00 5.83
N LYS A 249 15.12 22.22 4.82
CA LYS A 249 15.54 20.84 4.97
C LYS A 249 16.54 20.43 3.88
N VAL A 250 17.63 19.79 4.29
CA VAL A 250 18.58 19.13 3.39
C VAL A 250 18.67 17.65 3.80
N SER A 251 18.25 16.76 2.91
CA SER A 251 18.39 15.30 3.09
C SER A 251 19.49 14.78 2.18
N VAL A 252 20.43 14.02 2.73
CA VAL A 252 21.61 13.51 1.99
C VAL A 252 21.65 12.01 2.06
N PHE A 253 21.74 11.35 0.91
CA PHE A 253 21.75 9.88 0.78
C PHE A 253 22.97 9.38 0.00
N ASP A 254 23.75 8.50 0.62
CA ASP A 254 24.77 7.70 -0.07
C ASP A 254 24.12 6.44 -0.65
N LEU A 255 23.78 6.48 -1.93
CA LEU A 255 23.05 5.41 -2.61
C LEU A 255 23.73 4.03 -2.57
N ALA A 256 25.03 3.99 -2.29
CA ALA A 256 25.77 2.74 -2.13
C ALA A 256 25.65 2.12 -0.72
N ARG A 257 25.15 2.87 0.28
CA ARG A 257 25.14 2.49 1.70
C ARG A 257 23.79 2.63 2.36
N ASP A 258 23.05 3.67 1.99
CA ASP A 258 21.72 3.96 2.54
C ASP A 258 20.63 3.15 1.82
N ASP A 259 19.44 3.11 2.40
CA ASP A 259 18.30 2.49 1.75
C ASP A 259 17.77 3.41 0.64
N MET A 260 17.87 2.92 -0.61
CA MET A 260 17.42 3.66 -1.79
C MET A 260 15.92 4.01 -1.72
N SER A 261 15.09 3.20 -1.07
CA SER A 261 13.65 3.48 -0.95
C SER A 261 13.36 4.73 -0.11
N GLN A 262 14.21 5.03 0.88
CA GLN A 262 14.13 6.29 1.64
C GLN A 262 14.51 7.49 0.77
N ALA A 263 15.57 7.36 -0.03
CA ALA A 263 15.98 8.42 -0.95
C ALA A 263 14.90 8.71 -2.02
N ILE A 264 14.21 7.67 -2.51
CA ILE A 264 13.10 7.81 -3.45
C ILE A 264 11.92 8.50 -2.77
N SER A 265 11.54 8.09 -1.56
CA SER A 265 10.46 8.70 -0.79
C SER A 265 10.72 10.18 -0.56
N ASP A 266 11.94 10.57 -0.16
CA ASP A 266 12.31 11.96 0.03
C ASP A 266 12.36 12.75 -1.29
N ALA A 267 12.75 12.12 -2.40
CA ALA A 267 12.71 12.77 -3.72
C ALA A 267 11.29 13.15 -4.16
N PHE A 268 10.27 12.43 -3.67
CA PHE A 268 8.86 12.79 -3.86
C PHE A 268 8.37 13.83 -2.85
N ARG A 269 8.88 13.77 -1.62
CA ARG A 269 8.49 14.69 -0.55
C ARG A 269 8.92 16.11 -0.83
N TYR A 270 10.19 16.30 -1.21
CA TYR A 270 10.81 17.62 -1.30
C TYR A 270 10.82 18.22 -2.70
N SER A 271 10.90 19.55 -2.76
CA SER A 271 10.76 20.31 -4.01
C SER A 271 11.96 20.23 -4.96
N LYS A 272 13.15 19.85 -4.47
CA LYS A 272 14.40 19.89 -5.25
C LYS A 272 15.24 18.64 -5.06
N LEU A 273 15.80 18.15 -6.15
CA LEU A 273 16.68 16.97 -6.17
C LEU A 273 18.03 17.33 -6.81
N VAL A 274 19.11 16.97 -6.13
CA VAL A 274 20.48 17.05 -6.64
C VAL A 274 21.02 15.64 -6.80
N LEU A 275 21.55 15.34 -7.98
CA LEU A 275 22.20 14.07 -8.29
C LEU A 275 23.72 14.30 -8.41
N ALA A 276 24.51 13.58 -7.60
CA ALA A 276 25.95 13.69 -7.58
C ALA A 276 26.61 12.30 -7.68
N THR A 277 27.31 12.05 -8.77
CA THR A 277 27.91 10.73 -9.02
C THR A 277 29.26 10.82 -9.71
N THR A 278 30.00 9.73 -9.65
CA THR A 278 31.24 9.55 -10.42
C THR A 278 30.94 8.91 -11.78
N THR A 279 31.76 9.23 -12.76
CA THR A 279 31.81 8.45 -14.01
C THR A 279 32.46 7.08 -13.73
N TYR A 280 31.84 6.03 -14.22
CA TYR A 280 32.29 4.65 -14.09
C TYR A 280 32.11 3.91 -15.42
N ASN A 281 33.18 3.35 -15.96
CA ASN A 281 33.20 2.70 -17.29
C ASN A 281 32.50 3.55 -18.38
N ALA A 282 32.85 4.83 -18.45
CA ALA A 282 32.29 5.82 -19.38
C ALA A 282 30.76 6.02 -19.26
N SER A 283 30.17 5.68 -18.12
CA SER A 283 28.71 5.80 -17.84
C SER A 283 28.48 6.30 -16.41
N ILE A 284 27.20 6.34 -16.02
CA ILE A 284 26.75 6.65 -14.67
C ILE A 284 27.10 5.48 -13.74
N TYR A 285 27.53 5.77 -12.51
CA TYR A 285 27.78 4.73 -11.51
C TYR A 285 26.50 3.92 -11.20
N PRO A 286 26.57 2.58 -11.08
CA PRO A 286 25.40 1.71 -11.05
C PRO A 286 24.31 2.12 -10.05
N PHE A 287 24.64 2.39 -8.78
CA PHE A 287 23.64 2.79 -7.78
C PHE A 287 22.86 4.07 -8.15
N MET A 288 23.53 5.03 -8.79
CA MET A 288 22.88 6.23 -9.30
C MET A 288 21.99 5.92 -10.51
N ASN A 289 22.42 5.02 -11.38
CA ASN A 289 21.61 4.57 -12.51
C ASN A 289 20.32 3.88 -12.03
N ASP A 290 20.42 3.00 -11.02
CA ASP A 290 19.28 2.32 -10.44
C ASP A 290 18.32 3.31 -9.79
N PHE A 291 18.84 4.30 -9.05
CA PHE A 291 18.02 5.36 -8.46
C PHE A 291 17.25 6.15 -9.51
N ILE A 292 17.92 6.60 -10.58
CA ILE A 292 17.28 7.32 -11.68
C ILE A 292 16.23 6.45 -12.35
N THR A 293 16.52 5.18 -12.58
CA THR A 293 15.59 4.22 -13.17
C THR A 293 14.34 4.06 -12.30
N CYS A 294 14.50 3.92 -10.99
CA CYS A 294 13.36 3.86 -10.05
C CYS A 294 12.51 5.14 -10.12
N LEU A 295 13.12 6.32 -10.14
CA LEU A 295 12.38 7.58 -10.26
C LEU A 295 11.57 7.67 -11.56
N LEU A 296 12.12 7.19 -12.67
CA LEU A 296 11.43 7.17 -13.98
C LEU A 296 10.22 6.21 -13.99
N TYR A 297 10.29 5.11 -13.23
CA TYR A 297 9.17 4.16 -13.14
C TYR A 297 8.10 4.58 -12.15
N THR A 298 8.46 5.25 -11.06
CA THR A 298 7.53 5.66 -10.00
C THR A 298 6.91 7.04 -10.24
N SER A 299 7.45 7.84 -11.15
CA SER A 299 6.90 9.13 -11.54
C SER A 299 6.32 9.08 -12.95
N PRO A 300 5.14 9.67 -13.21
CA PRO A 300 4.57 9.74 -14.56
C PRO A 300 5.30 10.73 -15.47
N SER A 301 6.12 11.60 -14.92
CA SER A 301 6.97 12.54 -15.65
C SER A 301 8.17 12.93 -14.78
N PRO A 302 9.38 13.02 -15.34
CA PRO A 302 10.47 13.69 -14.64
C PRO A 302 10.04 15.15 -14.40
N ARG A 303 10.02 15.57 -13.15
CA ARG A 303 9.80 16.96 -12.77
C ARG A 303 10.99 17.83 -13.13
#